data_d9dd13c91b912e7330206ea25ac66058
#
_entry.id   d9dd13c91b912e7330206ea25ac66058
#
_cell.length_a   1.000
_cell.length_b   1.000
_cell.length_c   1.000
_cell.angle_alpha   90.00
_cell.angle_beta   90.00
_cell.angle_gamma   90.00
#
_symmetry.space_group_name_H-M   'P 1'
#
loop_
_entity.id
_entity.type
_entity.pdbx_description
1 polymer ?
#
loop_
_entity_poly.entity_id
_entity_poly.type
_entity_poly.pdbx_seq_one_letter_code
_entity_poly.pdbx_strand_id
1 'polypeptide(L)'
;MNLADISKLGVANPFKQRYDNYIGGKFVAPVKGEYFPNITPITGLPFCEIARSTTEDVELALDAAHAAKDAWGKTSPAERANILNRIADRIEQNLSLIATAETIDNGKPIRETMNADIPLAIDHFRYFAGCIRAQEGSVAQIDAETYAYHYHEPLGVVGQIIPWNFPILMAVWKLAPALAAGNCVVLKPAEQTPASIMVLIELIGDLLPPGVLNIINGFGLEAGKPLASSKRIAKIAFTGETGTGRLIMGYAAQNLIPVTLELGGKSPNIFFEDVMDADDDYFDKCLEGFAMFALNQGEVCTCPSRVLIQESIYEKFIERALKRVAAIKQGNPLDSSTMIGAQASQEQLEKILSYLDIGRQEGAEVLAGGERNTQAGDLEGGYYVRPTVFKGNNKMRIFQEEIFGPVVSVTTFKDEADALAIANDTLYGLGAGLWTRDGSRAFRMGRAIQAGRVWTNCYHLYPAHAAFGGYKQSGIGRENHKMMLDHYQQTKNLLVSYSPKALGFF
;
A
#
# COMPACT_ATOMS: atom_id res chain seq x y z
N MET A 1 -9.65 -17.35 25.76
CA MET A 1 -9.38 -17.66 24.33
C MET A 1 -8.12 -18.50 24.26
N ASN A 2 -8.13 -19.62 23.53
CA ASN A 2 -6.89 -20.38 23.28
C ASN A 2 -6.17 -19.73 22.11
N LEU A 3 -5.04 -19.09 22.39
CA LEU A 3 -4.18 -18.50 21.35
C LEU A 3 -3.39 -19.59 20.62
N ALA A 4 -3.15 -19.39 19.33
CA ALA A 4 -2.29 -20.25 18.53
C ALA A 4 -0.85 -20.25 19.08
N ASP A 5 -0.26 -21.43 19.12
CA ASP A 5 1.16 -21.56 19.44
C ASP A 5 2.00 -21.31 18.18
N ILE A 6 2.48 -20.08 18.03
CA ILE A 6 3.29 -19.63 16.88
C ILE A 6 4.58 -20.45 16.74
N SER A 7 5.11 -21.02 17.83
CA SER A 7 6.33 -21.84 17.76
C SER A 7 6.19 -23.08 16.88
N LYS A 8 4.95 -23.58 16.70
CA LYS A 8 4.64 -24.69 15.78
C LYS A 8 4.86 -24.35 14.30
N LEU A 9 4.90 -23.07 13.97
CA LEU A 9 5.25 -22.60 12.62
C LEU A 9 6.76 -22.56 12.36
N GLY A 10 7.58 -22.94 13.36
CA GLY A 10 9.04 -23.06 13.23
C GLY A 10 9.82 -21.78 13.58
N VAL A 11 9.20 -20.79 14.21
CA VAL A 11 9.82 -19.51 14.59
C VAL A 11 9.51 -19.15 16.04
N ALA A 12 10.34 -18.30 16.64
CA ALA A 12 10.02 -17.68 17.93
C ALA A 12 8.84 -16.72 17.77
N ASN A 13 7.94 -16.71 18.74
CA ASN A 13 6.79 -15.79 18.72
C ASN A 13 7.25 -14.33 18.96
N PRO A 14 7.07 -13.42 17.97
CA PRO A 14 7.45 -12.02 18.12
C PRO A 14 6.41 -11.17 18.86
N PHE A 15 5.26 -11.74 19.21
CA PHE A 15 4.11 -10.97 19.72
C PHE A 15 3.90 -11.12 21.22
N LYS A 16 3.33 -10.07 21.82
CA LYS A 16 2.67 -10.12 23.12
C LYS A 16 1.29 -10.80 22.99
N GLN A 17 0.76 -11.26 24.11
CA GLN A 17 -0.60 -11.81 24.13
C GLN A 17 -1.68 -10.75 23.85
N ARG A 18 -1.40 -9.46 24.17
CA ARG A 18 -2.32 -8.35 24.02
C ARG A 18 -1.57 -7.06 23.70
N TYR A 19 -2.15 -6.26 22.82
CA TYR A 19 -1.68 -4.91 22.47
C TYR A 19 -2.74 -3.85 22.77
N ASP A 20 -2.31 -2.85 23.50
CA ASP A 20 -3.04 -1.60 23.73
C ASP A 20 -2.84 -0.62 22.56
N ASN A 21 -3.56 0.48 22.54
CA ASN A 21 -3.26 1.61 21.65
C ASN A 21 -1.91 2.24 22.04
N TYR A 22 -1.27 2.93 21.09
CA TYR A 22 -0.08 3.75 21.38
C TYR A 22 -0.44 5.23 21.27
N ILE A 23 -0.53 5.93 22.38
CA ILE A 23 -1.00 7.32 22.47
C ILE A 23 -0.06 8.13 23.37
N GLY A 24 0.41 9.29 22.89
CA GLY A 24 1.24 10.18 23.69
C GLY A 24 2.56 9.56 24.15
N GLY A 25 3.14 8.64 23.38
CA GLY A 25 4.39 7.97 23.71
C GLY A 25 4.25 6.78 24.66
N LYS A 26 3.03 6.28 24.89
CA LYS A 26 2.73 5.20 25.84
C LYS A 26 1.72 4.20 25.26
N PHE A 27 1.78 2.96 25.70
CA PHE A 27 0.71 1.99 25.47
C PHE A 27 -0.43 2.27 26.45
N VAL A 28 -1.65 2.46 25.92
CA VAL A 28 -2.84 2.89 26.66
C VAL A 28 -3.99 1.94 26.33
N ALA A 29 -4.58 1.34 27.36
CA ALA A 29 -5.75 0.49 27.17
C ALA A 29 -6.90 1.26 26.51
N PRO A 30 -7.72 0.60 25.66
CA PRO A 30 -8.88 1.25 25.06
C PRO A 30 -9.86 1.70 26.15
N VAL A 31 -10.49 2.87 25.95
CA VAL A 31 -11.35 3.51 26.98
C VAL A 31 -12.45 2.57 27.48
N LYS A 32 -13.02 1.77 26.61
CA LYS A 32 -14.04 0.78 26.99
C LYS A 32 -13.49 -0.56 27.51
N GLY A 33 -12.16 -0.73 27.52
CA GLY A 33 -11.53 -1.97 27.94
C GLY A 33 -11.83 -3.17 27.03
N GLU A 34 -12.28 -2.91 25.79
CA GLU A 34 -12.62 -3.95 24.83
C GLU A 34 -11.44 -4.29 23.92
N TYR A 35 -11.32 -5.57 23.59
CA TYR A 35 -10.30 -6.10 22.69
C TYR A 35 -10.93 -7.08 21.68
N PHE A 36 -10.28 -7.27 20.55
CA PHE A 36 -10.67 -8.25 19.54
C PHE A 36 -9.49 -9.18 19.20
N PRO A 37 -9.78 -10.45 18.82
CA PRO A 37 -8.75 -11.39 18.44
C PRO A 37 -8.13 -11.00 17.11
N ASN A 38 -6.79 -11.05 17.03
CA ASN A 38 -6.07 -11.00 15.77
C ASN A 38 -5.81 -12.43 15.28
N ILE A 39 -6.19 -12.73 14.05
CA ILE A 39 -6.14 -14.07 13.46
C ILE A 39 -4.94 -14.15 12.53
N THR A 40 -4.07 -15.15 12.70
CA THR A 40 -3.08 -15.41 11.66
C THR A 40 -3.73 -16.19 10.51
N PRO A 41 -3.66 -15.70 9.28
CA PRO A 41 -4.24 -16.38 8.13
C PRO A 41 -3.52 -17.69 7.78
N ILE A 42 -2.33 -17.91 8.33
CA ILE A 42 -1.54 -19.12 8.12
C ILE A 42 -2.28 -20.35 8.64
N THR A 43 -2.95 -20.23 9.80
CA THR A 43 -3.65 -21.32 10.47
C THR A 43 -5.13 -21.08 10.66
N GLY A 44 -5.61 -19.82 10.45
CA GLY A 44 -6.97 -19.41 10.76
C GLY A 44 -7.27 -19.27 12.26
N LEU A 45 -6.25 -19.24 13.12
CA LEU A 45 -6.39 -19.19 14.57
C LEU A 45 -5.97 -17.83 15.15
N PRO A 46 -6.59 -17.39 16.27
CA PRO A 46 -6.18 -16.17 16.96
C PRO A 46 -4.80 -16.36 17.61
N PHE A 47 -3.94 -15.35 17.55
CA PHE A 47 -2.60 -15.43 18.15
C PHE A 47 -2.30 -14.30 19.14
N CYS A 48 -3.06 -13.20 19.12
CA CYS A 48 -3.03 -12.15 20.13
C CYS A 48 -4.37 -11.40 20.18
N GLU A 49 -4.52 -10.49 21.13
CA GLU A 49 -5.65 -9.57 21.24
C GLU A 49 -5.20 -8.14 20.97
N ILE A 50 -6.05 -7.37 20.32
CA ILE A 50 -5.80 -5.98 19.90
C ILE A 50 -6.88 -5.06 20.48
N ALA A 51 -6.49 -3.87 20.92
CA ALA A 51 -7.40 -2.85 21.42
C ALA A 51 -8.52 -2.53 20.43
N ARG A 52 -9.78 -2.52 20.92
CA ARG A 52 -10.96 -2.10 20.14
C ARG A 52 -11.32 -0.67 20.51
N SER A 53 -10.81 0.26 19.71
CA SER A 53 -11.01 1.69 19.94
C SER A 53 -12.38 2.18 19.48
N THR A 54 -12.83 3.22 20.14
CA THR A 54 -14.03 3.99 19.82
C THR A 54 -13.68 5.46 19.56
N THR A 55 -14.67 6.31 19.40
CA THR A 55 -14.49 7.76 19.22
C THR A 55 -13.69 8.37 20.37
N GLU A 56 -13.87 7.91 21.61
CA GLU A 56 -13.16 8.42 22.78
C GLU A 56 -11.64 8.18 22.67
N ASP A 57 -11.22 7.03 22.18
CA ASP A 57 -9.81 6.72 21.94
C ASP A 57 -9.21 7.58 20.82
N VAL A 58 -9.99 7.85 19.76
CA VAL A 58 -9.61 8.79 18.69
C VAL A 58 -9.37 10.19 19.27
N GLU A 59 -10.27 10.69 20.12
CA GLU A 59 -10.12 12.00 20.75
C GLU A 59 -8.88 12.08 21.67
N LEU A 60 -8.59 11.03 22.46
CA LEU A 60 -7.35 10.95 23.25
C LEU A 60 -6.09 11.02 22.38
N ALA A 61 -6.08 10.32 21.25
CA ALA A 61 -4.95 10.35 20.31
C ALA A 61 -4.80 11.75 19.66
N LEU A 62 -5.92 12.38 19.32
CA LEU A 62 -5.93 13.75 18.80
C LEU A 62 -5.45 14.76 19.85
N ASP A 63 -5.83 14.61 21.13
CA ASP A 63 -5.33 15.46 22.24
C ASP A 63 -3.81 15.36 22.33
N ALA A 64 -3.25 14.15 22.32
CA ALA A 64 -1.81 13.95 22.37
C ALA A 64 -1.10 14.55 21.15
N ALA A 65 -1.66 14.37 19.95
CA ALA A 65 -1.11 14.93 18.72
C ALA A 65 -1.14 16.47 18.73
N HIS A 66 -2.24 17.07 19.17
CA HIS A 66 -2.36 18.53 19.27
C HIS A 66 -1.42 19.12 20.32
N ALA A 67 -1.16 18.42 21.42
CA ALA A 67 -0.19 18.86 22.43
C ALA A 67 1.25 18.88 21.89
N ALA A 68 1.59 18.00 20.95
CA ALA A 68 2.93 17.87 20.39
C ALA A 68 3.19 18.73 19.14
N LYS A 69 2.14 19.08 18.37
CA LYS A 69 2.26 19.60 17.00
C LYS A 69 3.11 20.87 16.87
N ASP A 70 3.00 21.81 17.81
CA ASP A 70 3.69 23.08 17.71
C ASP A 70 5.19 22.95 17.98
N ALA A 71 5.57 22.10 18.94
CA ALA A 71 6.97 21.80 19.23
C ALA A 71 7.60 21.01 18.08
N TRP A 72 6.92 19.97 17.60
CA TRP A 72 7.39 19.14 16.48
C TRP A 72 7.49 19.92 15.19
N GLY A 73 6.48 20.71 14.83
CA GLY A 73 6.46 21.54 13.62
C GLY A 73 7.55 22.61 13.57
N LYS A 74 8.09 23.03 14.72
CA LYS A 74 9.19 24.00 14.84
C LYS A 74 10.58 23.36 14.84
N THR A 75 10.70 22.03 14.88
CA THR A 75 12.01 21.36 14.76
C THR A 75 12.63 21.65 13.41
N SER A 76 13.95 21.66 13.36
CA SER A 76 14.64 21.89 12.10
C SER A 76 14.47 20.69 11.13
N PRO A 77 14.53 20.92 9.80
CA PRO A 77 14.58 19.83 8.82
C PRO A 77 15.69 18.81 9.11
N ALA A 78 16.84 19.29 9.58
CA ALA A 78 17.97 18.43 9.93
C ALA A 78 17.69 17.51 11.11
N GLU A 79 17.01 18.03 12.14
CA GLU A 79 16.60 17.23 13.32
C GLU A 79 15.60 16.13 12.94
N ARG A 80 14.57 16.47 12.17
CA ARG A 80 13.60 15.50 11.67
C ARG A 80 14.27 14.44 10.79
N ALA A 81 15.13 14.83 9.86
CA ALA A 81 15.89 13.92 9.02
C ALA A 81 16.74 12.93 9.84
N ASN A 82 17.42 13.42 10.89
CA ASN A 82 18.22 12.57 11.77
C ASN A 82 17.34 11.55 12.52
N ILE A 83 16.15 11.95 12.96
CA ILE A 83 15.20 11.03 13.61
C ILE A 83 14.72 9.96 12.61
N LEU A 84 14.36 10.33 11.38
CA LEU A 84 13.94 9.38 10.35
C LEU A 84 15.04 8.38 10.02
N ASN A 85 16.29 8.82 9.92
CA ASN A 85 17.43 7.92 9.70
C ASN A 85 17.62 6.95 10.88
N ARG A 86 17.49 7.42 12.13
CA ARG A 86 17.54 6.55 13.31
C ARG A 86 16.41 5.52 13.32
N ILE A 87 15.21 5.88 12.85
CA ILE A 87 14.10 4.95 12.67
C ILE A 87 14.48 3.88 11.63
N ALA A 88 14.99 4.29 10.47
CA ALA A 88 15.45 3.38 9.43
C ALA A 88 16.52 2.41 9.94
N ASP A 89 17.52 2.92 10.67
CA ASP A 89 18.60 2.10 11.25
C ASP A 89 18.07 1.10 12.29
N ARG A 90 17.10 1.52 13.10
CA ARG A 90 16.45 0.63 14.10
C ARG A 90 15.65 -0.48 13.43
N ILE A 91 14.93 -0.18 12.34
CA ILE A 91 14.21 -1.18 11.55
C ILE A 91 15.20 -2.15 10.90
N GLU A 92 16.28 -1.66 10.29
CA GLU A 92 17.31 -2.48 9.65
C GLU A 92 17.98 -3.45 10.64
N GLN A 93 18.31 -2.97 11.85
CA GLN A 93 18.88 -3.79 12.93
C GLN A 93 17.94 -4.90 13.41
N ASN A 94 16.63 -4.75 13.20
CA ASN A 94 15.59 -5.69 13.63
C ASN A 94 14.81 -6.29 12.44
N LEU A 95 15.39 -6.27 11.23
CA LEU A 95 14.73 -6.66 9.99
C LEU A 95 14.08 -8.04 10.09
N SER A 96 14.80 -9.04 10.58
CA SER A 96 14.29 -10.42 10.70
C SER A 96 13.08 -10.53 11.64
N LEU A 97 13.12 -9.83 12.78
CA LEU A 97 12.01 -9.79 13.74
C LEU A 97 10.75 -9.19 13.10
N ILE A 98 10.91 -8.04 12.46
CA ILE A 98 9.80 -7.29 11.83
C ILE A 98 9.23 -8.08 10.65
N ALA A 99 10.09 -8.64 9.80
CA ALA A 99 9.69 -9.46 8.67
C ALA A 99 8.92 -10.71 9.11
N THR A 100 9.35 -11.38 10.18
CA THR A 100 8.63 -12.51 10.77
C THR A 100 7.27 -12.09 11.31
N ALA A 101 7.19 -10.97 12.02
CA ALA A 101 5.93 -10.44 12.51
C ALA A 101 4.96 -10.11 11.37
N GLU A 102 5.43 -9.43 10.32
CA GLU A 102 4.62 -9.11 9.13
C GLU A 102 4.10 -10.38 8.44
N THR A 103 4.95 -11.40 8.28
CA THR A 103 4.57 -12.68 7.67
C THR A 103 3.48 -13.40 8.47
N ILE A 104 3.58 -13.45 9.79
CA ILE A 104 2.58 -14.12 10.64
C ILE A 104 1.25 -13.37 10.65
N ASP A 105 1.30 -12.05 10.70
CA ASP A 105 0.14 -11.18 10.79
C ASP A 105 -0.67 -11.15 9.47
N ASN A 106 0.05 -11.09 8.33
CA ASN A 106 -0.55 -10.93 7.00
C ASN A 106 -0.72 -12.25 6.24
N GLY A 107 0.15 -13.25 6.45
CA GLY A 107 0.17 -14.52 5.71
C GLY A 107 1.07 -14.53 4.47
N LYS A 108 1.71 -13.42 4.10
CA LYS A 108 2.65 -13.36 2.96
C LYS A 108 3.97 -14.11 3.25
N PRO A 109 4.69 -14.56 2.21
CA PRO A 109 5.93 -15.30 2.39
C PRO A 109 7.03 -14.46 3.04
N ILE A 110 7.80 -15.08 3.95
CA ILE A 110 8.97 -14.48 4.60
C ILE A 110 10.01 -13.99 3.58
N ARG A 111 10.12 -14.64 2.44
CA ARG A 111 11.00 -14.21 1.33
C ARG A 111 10.65 -12.81 0.79
N GLU A 112 9.36 -12.43 0.81
CA GLU A 112 8.90 -11.11 0.35
C GLU A 112 9.13 -10.07 1.46
N THR A 113 8.76 -10.36 2.70
CA THR A 113 8.95 -9.42 3.81
C THR A 113 10.44 -9.13 4.08
N MET A 114 11.31 -10.15 3.99
CA MET A 114 12.75 -10.01 4.18
C MET A 114 13.47 -9.27 3.04
N ASN A 115 13.05 -9.47 1.79
CA ASN A 115 13.80 -8.99 0.64
C ASN A 115 13.14 -7.81 -0.10
N ALA A 116 11.87 -7.51 0.21
CA ALA A 116 11.13 -6.42 -0.43
C ALA A 116 10.50 -5.47 0.59
N ASP A 117 9.52 -5.90 1.38
CA ASP A 117 8.67 -5.01 2.18
C ASP A 117 9.48 -4.20 3.20
N ILE A 118 10.25 -4.87 4.05
CA ILE A 118 11.01 -4.19 5.10
C ILE A 118 12.19 -3.39 4.55
N PRO A 119 13.00 -3.90 3.58
CA PRO A 119 14.01 -3.07 2.91
C PRO A 119 13.44 -1.81 2.24
N LEU A 120 12.27 -1.89 1.58
CA LEU A 120 11.60 -0.73 1.01
C LEU A 120 11.14 0.26 2.10
N ALA A 121 10.62 -0.23 3.22
CA ALA A 121 10.25 0.63 4.34
C ALA A 121 11.46 1.41 4.89
N ILE A 122 12.62 0.76 5.03
CA ILE A 122 13.89 1.39 5.43
C ILE A 122 14.28 2.48 4.43
N ASP A 123 14.27 2.16 3.12
CA ASP A 123 14.63 3.09 2.05
C ASP A 123 13.73 4.32 2.02
N HIS A 124 12.42 4.16 2.26
CA HIS A 124 11.48 5.28 2.28
C HIS A 124 11.75 6.27 3.42
N PHE A 125 12.08 5.81 4.62
CA PHE A 125 12.49 6.71 5.70
C PHE A 125 13.77 7.48 5.34
N ARG A 126 14.77 6.80 4.80
CA ARG A 126 16.04 7.43 4.37
C ARG A 126 15.82 8.43 3.23
N TYR A 127 14.96 8.07 2.27
CA TYR A 127 14.62 8.95 1.15
C TYR A 127 13.97 10.25 1.62
N PHE A 128 12.94 10.20 2.47
CA PHE A 128 12.29 11.41 2.96
C PHE A 128 13.13 12.20 3.95
N ALA A 129 14.06 11.58 4.67
CA ALA A 129 15.09 12.26 5.42
C ALA A 129 15.99 13.12 4.51
N GLY A 130 16.35 12.59 3.34
CA GLY A 130 17.08 13.35 2.30
C GLY A 130 16.23 14.46 1.69
N CYS A 131 14.99 14.16 1.32
CA CYS A 131 14.08 15.11 0.68
C CYS A 131 13.83 16.35 1.53
N ILE A 132 13.56 16.20 2.82
CA ILE A 132 13.24 17.35 3.67
C ILE A 132 14.44 18.25 3.89
N ARG A 133 15.67 17.72 3.88
CA ARG A 133 16.89 18.53 3.96
C ARG A 133 17.21 19.27 2.67
N ALA A 134 16.78 18.73 1.54
CA ALA A 134 16.99 19.31 0.21
C ALA A 134 15.83 20.19 -0.24
N GLN A 135 14.76 20.29 0.54
CA GLN A 135 13.60 21.09 0.19
C GLN A 135 13.92 22.59 0.35
N GLU A 136 13.63 23.34 -0.69
CA GLU A 136 13.81 24.78 -0.76
C GLU A 136 12.47 25.49 -0.90
N GLY A 137 12.42 26.75 -0.42
CA GLY A 137 11.38 27.70 -0.77
C GLY A 137 11.77 28.52 -2.01
N SER A 138 11.02 29.57 -2.31
CA SER A 138 11.34 30.49 -3.38
C SER A 138 11.19 31.94 -2.96
N VAL A 139 11.93 32.83 -3.64
CA VAL A 139 11.80 34.28 -3.51
C VAL A 139 11.55 34.85 -4.89
N ALA A 140 10.49 35.67 -5.02
CA ALA A 140 10.19 36.41 -6.24
C ALA A 140 10.26 37.91 -5.95
N GLN A 141 10.98 38.65 -6.78
CA GLN A 141 11.01 40.09 -6.75
C GLN A 141 9.76 40.63 -7.48
N ILE A 142 8.96 41.47 -6.80
CA ILE A 142 7.78 42.11 -7.37
C ILE A 142 8.18 43.46 -8.00
N ASP A 143 8.92 44.24 -7.23
CA ASP A 143 9.54 45.49 -7.63
C ASP A 143 10.86 45.71 -6.87
N ALA A 144 11.46 46.92 -6.96
CA ALA A 144 12.73 47.22 -6.31
C ALA A 144 12.70 47.14 -4.78
N GLU A 145 11.51 47.27 -4.18
CA GLU A 145 11.34 47.37 -2.71
C GLU A 145 10.37 46.31 -2.15
N THR A 146 9.83 45.42 -3.02
CA THR A 146 8.79 44.43 -2.61
C THR A 146 9.19 43.02 -3.07
N TYR A 147 9.14 42.06 -2.14
CA TYR A 147 9.51 40.66 -2.35
C TYR A 147 8.40 39.74 -1.85
N ALA A 148 8.16 38.67 -2.61
CA ALA A 148 7.30 37.56 -2.23
C ALA A 148 8.17 36.37 -1.82
N TYR A 149 8.05 35.91 -0.59
CA TYR A 149 8.70 34.72 -0.06
C TYR A 149 7.68 33.59 -0.03
N HIS A 150 8.07 32.42 -0.55
CA HIS A 150 7.27 31.20 -0.47
C HIS A 150 8.01 30.16 0.34
N TYR A 151 7.39 29.64 1.36
CA TYR A 151 7.91 28.56 2.18
C TYR A 151 6.83 27.58 2.59
N HIS A 152 7.26 26.38 2.94
CA HIS A 152 6.40 25.28 3.29
C HIS A 152 6.23 25.18 4.80
N GLU A 153 4.98 25.04 5.24
CA GLU A 153 4.63 24.81 6.64
C GLU A 153 3.95 23.45 6.80
N PRO A 154 4.17 22.70 7.91
CA PRO A 154 3.41 21.50 8.18
C PRO A 154 1.92 21.79 8.30
N LEU A 155 1.08 20.82 7.95
CA LEU A 155 -0.38 20.91 8.13
C LEU A 155 -0.79 20.88 9.59
N GLY A 156 -0.02 20.20 10.46
CA GLY A 156 -0.26 20.08 11.89
C GLY A 156 -0.56 18.65 12.32
N VAL A 157 -1.84 18.29 12.52
CA VAL A 157 -2.25 16.93 12.87
C VAL A 157 -2.89 16.28 11.64
N VAL A 158 -2.43 15.07 11.27
CA VAL A 158 -2.93 14.33 10.12
C VAL A 158 -3.45 12.96 10.54
N GLY A 159 -4.57 12.55 9.95
CA GLY A 159 -5.11 11.20 10.06
C GLY A 159 -4.58 10.30 8.95
N GLN A 160 -4.28 9.06 9.28
CA GLN A 160 -3.83 8.05 8.32
C GLN A 160 -4.56 6.73 8.57
N ILE A 161 -5.10 6.12 7.51
CA ILE A 161 -5.76 4.81 7.56
C ILE A 161 -5.11 3.94 6.49
N ILE A 162 -4.58 2.80 6.90
CA ILE A 162 -3.80 1.90 6.05
C ILE A 162 -4.49 0.55 5.86
N PRO A 163 -4.23 -0.14 4.72
CA PRO A 163 -4.79 -1.44 4.41
C PRO A 163 -3.99 -2.57 5.06
N TRP A 164 -4.48 -3.78 4.88
CA TRP A 164 -3.93 -5.00 5.44
C TRP A 164 -2.93 -5.75 4.53
N ASN A 165 -2.81 -5.38 3.24
CA ASN A 165 -1.99 -6.17 2.29
C ASN A 165 -0.47 -5.91 2.35
N PHE A 166 -0.05 -4.73 2.78
CA PHE A 166 1.33 -4.37 3.08
C PHE A 166 1.37 -3.51 4.35
N PRO A 167 1.09 -4.08 5.53
CA PRO A 167 0.85 -3.29 6.74
C PRO A 167 1.97 -2.29 7.04
N ILE A 168 3.20 -2.76 7.21
CA ILE A 168 4.34 -1.90 7.57
C ILE A 168 4.72 -0.97 6.42
N LEU A 169 4.78 -1.48 5.19
CA LEU A 169 5.16 -0.65 4.05
C LEU A 169 4.17 0.48 3.81
N MET A 170 2.86 0.23 3.90
CA MET A 170 1.83 1.26 3.75
C MET A 170 1.79 2.25 4.92
N ALA A 171 2.11 1.81 6.12
CA ALA A 171 2.34 2.72 7.24
C ALA A 171 3.51 3.66 6.93
N VAL A 172 4.65 3.12 6.50
CA VAL A 172 5.86 3.89 6.24
C VAL A 172 5.69 4.87 5.06
N TRP A 173 5.00 4.47 3.98
CA TRP A 173 4.71 5.38 2.86
C TRP A 173 4.00 6.66 3.31
N LYS A 174 3.19 6.58 4.36
CA LYS A 174 2.47 7.72 4.91
C LYS A 174 3.19 8.40 6.08
N LEU A 175 3.84 7.62 6.95
CA LEU A 175 4.56 8.14 8.11
C LEU A 175 5.81 8.94 7.72
N ALA A 176 6.62 8.40 6.81
CA ALA A 176 7.90 9.02 6.47
C ALA A 176 7.74 10.45 5.92
N PRO A 177 6.90 10.73 4.89
CA PRO A 177 6.68 12.10 4.42
C PRO A 177 5.96 12.99 5.45
N ALA A 178 5.00 12.46 6.21
CA ALA A 178 4.27 13.23 7.21
C ALA A 178 5.19 13.72 8.34
N LEU A 179 6.01 12.83 8.87
CA LEU A 179 6.98 13.14 9.94
C LEU A 179 8.10 14.05 9.41
N ALA A 180 8.61 13.80 8.20
CA ALA A 180 9.59 14.67 7.54
C ALA A 180 9.09 16.10 7.43
N ALA A 181 7.83 16.26 7.00
CA ALA A 181 7.19 17.57 6.86
C ALA A 181 6.89 18.28 8.18
N GLY A 182 7.00 17.59 9.33
CA GLY A 182 6.78 18.17 10.66
C GLY A 182 5.35 18.02 11.21
N ASN A 183 4.58 17.06 10.65
CA ASN A 183 3.23 16.76 11.15
C ASN A 183 3.25 15.74 12.29
N CYS A 184 2.27 15.84 13.19
CA CYS A 184 1.90 14.79 14.12
C CYS A 184 0.84 13.88 13.48
N VAL A 185 0.91 12.58 13.77
CA VAL A 185 0.12 11.56 13.10
C VAL A 185 -0.76 10.80 14.08
N VAL A 186 -2.02 10.57 13.67
CA VAL A 186 -2.89 9.55 14.23
C VAL A 186 -3.12 8.51 13.14
N LEU A 187 -2.57 7.31 13.30
CA LEU A 187 -2.64 6.23 12.33
C LEU A 187 -3.56 5.11 12.84
N LYS A 188 -4.46 4.65 11.97
CA LYS A 188 -5.29 3.48 12.18
C LYS A 188 -4.86 2.34 11.24
N PRO A 189 -4.25 1.28 11.75
CA PRO A 189 -4.01 0.05 10.99
C PRO A 189 -5.33 -0.62 10.58
N ALA A 190 -5.27 -1.50 9.57
CA ALA A 190 -6.39 -2.39 9.29
C ALA A 190 -6.59 -3.38 10.45
N GLU A 191 -7.85 -3.71 10.73
CA GLU A 191 -8.20 -4.64 11.81
C GLU A 191 -7.73 -6.08 11.57
N GLN A 192 -7.42 -6.42 10.32
CA GLN A 192 -6.90 -7.75 9.95
C GLN A 192 -5.42 -7.92 10.30
N THR A 193 -4.61 -6.83 10.26
CA THR A 193 -3.15 -6.91 10.39
C THR A 193 -2.56 -5.79 11.25
N PRO A 194 -3.02 -5.60 12.48
CA PRO A 194 -2.53 -4.55 13.36
C PRO A 194 -1.29 -4.95 14.16
N ALA A 195 -1.04 -6.24 14.37
CA ALA A 195 -0.03 -6.70 15.32
C ALA A 195 1.40 -6.42 14.86
N SER A 196 1.71 -6.55 13.58
CA SER A 196 3.02 -6.22 13.02
C SER A 196 3.35 -4.72 13.17
N ILE A 197 2.34 -3.86 13.05
CA ILE A 197 2.48 -2.42 13.32
C ILE A 197 2.81 -2.19 14.80
N MET A 198 2.18 -2.91 15.72
CA MET A 198 2.48 -2.76 17.16
C MET A 198 3.88 -3.22 17.52
N VAL A 199 4.39 -4.29 16.89
CA VAL A 199 5.80 -4.72 17.01
C VAL A 199 6.74 -3.62 16.48
N LEU A 200 6.43 -3.01 15.34
CA LEU A 200 7.20 -1.87 14.81
C LEU A 200 7.23 -0.71 15.82
N ILE A 201 6.09 -0.36 16.40
CA ILE A 201 5.98 0.76 17.36
C ILE A 201 6.77 0.47 18.66
N GLU A 202 6.83 -0.76 19.12
CA GLU A 202 7.68 -1.15 20.25
C GLU A 202 9.17 -0.87 19.99
N LEU A 203 9.59 -0.95 18.72
CA LEU A 203 10.97 -0.71 18.32
C LEU A 203 11.31 0.76 18.08
N ILE A 204 10.35 1.56 17.58
CA ILE A 204 10.65 2.92 17.12
C ILE A 204 10.00 4.03 17.96
N GLY A 205 9.04 3.68 18.81
CA GLY A 205 8.23 4.68 19.54
C GLY A 205 9.05 5.61 20.44
N ASP A 206 10.14 5.12 21.01
CA ASP A 206 11.07 5.90 21.86
C ASP A 206 11.91 6.93 21.08
N LEU A 207 11.98 6.82 19.74
CA LEU A 207 12.75 7.72 18.89
C LEU A 207 12.00 9.03 18.56
N LEU A 208 10.70 9.04 18.79
CA LEU A 208 9.83 10.19 18.52
C LEU A 208 9.36 10.85 19.83
N PRO A 209 9.25 12.18 19.87
CA PRO A 209 8.65 12.85 21.02
C PRO A 209 7.21 12.36 21.28
N PRO A 210 6.78 12.29 22.56
CA PRO A 210 5.41 11.90 22.90
C PRO A 210 4.36 12.69 22.15
N GLY A 211 3.37 12.00 21.54
CA GLY A 211 2.28 12.59 20.78
C GLY A 211 2.57 12.86 19.30
N VAL A 212 3.83 12.78 18.85
CA VAL A 212 4.16 12.94 17.42
C VAL A 212 3.59 11.79 16.58
N LEU A 213 3.63 10.59 17.10
CA LEU A 213 3.00 9.41 16.52
C LEU A 213 2.04 8.77 17.50
N ASN A 214 0.82 8.50 17.04
CA ASN A 214 -0.22 7.82 17.81
C ASN A 214 -0.86 6.74 16.95
N ILE A 215 -1.05 5.55 17.52
CA ILE A 215 -1.69 4.41 16.86
C ILE A 215 -2.98 4.07 17.59
N ILE A 216 -4.10 4.06 16.86
CA ILE A 216 -5.39 3.62 17.35
C ILE A 216 -5.82 2.39 16.57
N ASN A 217 -6.07 1.29 17.26
CA ASN A 217 -6.54 0.05 16.66
C ASN A 217 -8.07 -0.01 16.73
N GLY A 218 -8.71 -0.80 15.88
CA GLY A 218 -10.16 -0.97 15.89
C GLY A 218 -10.77 -0.99 14.49
N PHE A 219 -12.09 -1.06 14.46
CA PHE A 219 -12.85 -1.25 13.22
C PHE A 219 -13.11 0.06 12.47
N GLY A 220 -13.38 -0.08 11.16
CA GLY A 220 -13.56 1.06 10.26
C GLY A 220 -14.65 2.04 10.71
N LEU A 221 -15.82 1.56 11.16
CA LEU A 221 -16.91 2.42 11.60
C LEU A 221 -16.70 3.00 13.01
N GLU A 222 -15.97 2.30 13.89
CA GLU A 222 -15.83 2.65 15.31
C GLU A 222 -14.66 3.62 15.56
N ALA A 223 -13.56 3.47 14.83
CA ALA A 223 -12.36 4.29 14.94
C ALA A 223 -12.01 5.04 13.64
N GLY A 224 -12.15 4.39 12.48
CA GLY A 224 -11.80 4.98 11.17
C GLY A 224 -12.69 6.15 10.77
N LYS A 225 -14.03 5.98 10.86
CA LYS A 225 -14.99 7.05 10.54
C LYS A 225 -14.84 8.25 11.46
N PRO A 226 -14.77 8.12 12.82
CA PRO A 226 -14.50 9.24 13.70
C PRO A 226 -13.23 9.99 13.34
N LEU A 227 -12.14 9.30 13.03
CA LEU A 227 -10.89 9.93 12.61
C LEU A 227 -11.07 10.72 11.30
N ALA A 228 -11.64 10.08 10.26
CA ALA A 228 -11.81 10.68 8.93
C ALA A 228 -12.80 11.86 8.91
N SER A 229 -13.76 11.92 9.84
CA SER A 229 -14.74 13.00 9.97
C SER A 229 -14.36 14.04 11.03
N SER A 230 -13.22 13.91 11.70
CA SER A 230 -12.81 14.82 12.76
C SER A 230 -12.46 16.20 12.21
N LYS A 231 -12.98 17.26 12.86
CA LYS A 231 -12.59 18.66 12.60
C LYS A 231 -11.19 19.00 13.09
N ARG A 232 -10.55 18.07 13.80
CA ARG A 232 -9.25 18.25 14.46
C ARG A 232 -8.07 17.74 13.64
N ILE A 233 -8.32 17.15 12.46
CA ILE A 233 -7.25 16.77 11.51
C ILE A 233 -7.22 17.76 10.34
N ALA A 234 -6.02 18.07 9.87
CA ALA A 234 -5.82 18.95 8.71
C ALA A 234 -5.77 18.19 7.37
N LYS A 235 -5.69 16.86 7.41
CA LYS A 235 -5.64 15.98 6.24
C LYS A 235 -6.00 14.55 6.66
N ILE A 236 -6.59 13.80 5.74
CA ILE A 236 -6.70 12.33 5.83
C ILE A 236 -5.98 11.67 4.64
N ALA A 237 -5.12 10.72 4.92
CA ALA A 237 -4.51 9.83 3.93
C ALA A 237 -5.08 8.42 4.09
N PHE A 238 -5.60 7.87 3.01
CA PHE A 238 -6.24 6.56 2.99
C PHE A 238 -5.67 5.69 1.87
N THR A 239 -5.37 4.44 2.20
CA THR A 239 -5.16 3.39 1.20
C THR A 239 -6.08 2.22 1.51
N GLY A 240 -6.82 1.73 0.52
CA GLY A 240 -7.73 0.61 0.67
C GLY A 240 -8.68 0.44 -0.50
N GLU A 241 -9.81 -0.19 -0.25
CA GLU A 241 -10.82 -0.52 -1.25
C GLU A 241 -11.53 0.75 -1.74
N THR A 242 -11.90 0.79 -3.04
CA THR A 242 -12.46 1.97 -3.73
C THR A 242 -13.78 2.44 -3.11
N GLY A 243 -14.67 1.55 -2.68
CA GLY A 243 -15.92 1.91 -2.02
C GLY A 243 -15.68 2.61 -0.69
N THR A 244 -14.76 2.08 0.12
CA THR A 244 -14.33 2.71 1.37
C THR A 244 -13.67 4.08 1.12
N GLY A 245 -12.87 4.21 0.06
CA GLY A 245 -12.27 5.49 -0.34
C GLY A 245 -13.32 6.58 -0.62
N ARG A 246 -14.44 6.22 -1.28
CA ARG A 246 -15.58 7.13 -1.50
C ARG A 246 -16.22 7.58 -0.16
N LEU A 247 -16.37 6.66 0.80
CA LEU A 247 -16.89 6.99 2.13
C LEU A 247 -15.94 7.95 2.87
N ILE A 248 -14.63 7.67 2.88
CA ILE A 248 -13.60 8.53 3.48
C ILE A 248 -13.63 9.93 2.87
N MET A 249 -13.72 10.04 1.54
CA MET A 249 -13.85 11.34 0.86
C MET A 249 -15.12 12.08 1.30
N GLY A 250 -16.24 11.36 1.42
CA GLY A 250 -17.50 11.92 1.91
C GLY A 250 -17.41 12.43 3.36
N TYR A 251 -16.72 11.72 4.24
CA TYR A 251 -16.49 12.16 5.62
C TYR A 251 -15.62 13.41 5.68
N ALA A 252 -14.51 13.42 4.94
CA ALA A 252 -13.58 14.55 4.89
C ALA A 252 -14.22 15.81 4.28
N ALA A 253 -15.07 15.66 3.27
CA ALA A 253 -15.73 16.76 2.56
C ALA A 253 -16.58 17.65 3.49
N GLN A 254 -17.17 17.08 4.55
CA GLN A 254 -17.97 17.82 5.53
C GLN A 254 -17.18 18.92 6.25
N ASN A 255 -15.86 18.76 6.36
CA ASN A 255 -14.97 19.68 7.06
C ASN A 255 -13.92 20.32 6.14
N LEU A 256 -14.06 20.17 4.80
CA LEU A 256 -13.09 20.62 3.79
C LEU A 256 -11.66 20.07 4.03
N ILE A 257 -11.56 18.87 4.56
CA ILE A 257 -10.27 18.22 4.84
C ILE A 257 -9.70 17.66 3.54
N PRO A 258 -8.47 18.04 3.15
CA PRO A 258 -7.78 17.46 2.00
C PRO A 258 -7.58 15.95 2.15
N VAL A 259 -7.74 15.22 1.05
CA VAL A 259 -7.56 13.77 1.01
C VAL A 259 -6.45 13.38 0.04
N THR A 260 -5.70 12.32 0.39
CA THR A 260 -4.99 11.48 -0.58
C THR A 260 -5.57 10.08 -0.49
N LEU A 261 -5.91 9.52 -1.64
CA LEU A 261 -6.56 8.22 -1.74
C LEU A 261 -5.76 7.33 -2.70
N GLU A 262 -5.29 6.19 -2.19
CA GLU A 262 -4.74 5.11 -2.99
C GLU A 262 -5.73 3.94 -2.94
N LEU A 263 -6.33 3.63 -4.07
CA LEU A 263 -7.48 2.75 -4.16
C LEU A 263 -7.19 1.53 -5.04
N GLY A 264 -8.24 0.78 -5.35
CA GLY A 264 -8.13 -0.45 -6.12
C GLY A 264 -7.66 -0.29 -7.56
N GLY A 265 -7.32 -1.40 -8.18
CA GLY A 265 -6.87 -1.47 -9.56
C GLY A 265 -7.36 -2.73 -10.28
N LYS A 266 -7.29 -2.69 -11.61
CA LYS A 266 -7.47 -3.83 -12.51
C LYS A 266 -6.43 -3.75 -13.62
N SER A 267 -5.18 -3.86 -13.22
CA SER A 267 -4.03 -3.51 -14.04
C SER A 267 -3.87 -4.43 -15.24
N PRO A 268 -3.78 -3.89 -16.47
CA PRO A 268 -3.45 -4.67 -17.64
C PRO A 268 -1.96 -5.03 -17.65
N ASN A 269 -1.63 -6.23 -18.14
CA ASN A 269 -0.28 -6.72 -18.37
C ASN A 269 -0.20 -7.22 -19.81
N ILE A 270 0.49 -6.48 -20.69
CA ILE A 270 0.38 -6.58 -22.14
C ILE A 270 1.64 -7.21 -22.71
N PHE A 271 1.51 -8.34 -23.46
CA PHE A 271 2.61 -9.07 -24.08
C PHE A 271 2.47 -9.01 -25.59
N PHE A 272 3.39 -8.30 -26.26
CA PHE A 272 3.45 -8.23 -27.73
C PHE A 272 4.19 -9.43 -28.30
N GLU A 273 3.99 -9.71 -29.58
CA GLU A 273 4.53 -10.89 -30.26
C GLU A 273 6.05 -10.97 -30.24
N ASP A 274 6.73 -9.82 -30.29
CA ASP A 274 8.20 -9.73 -30.31
C ASP A 274 8.88 -10.23 -29.02
N VAL A 275 8.14 -10.47 -27.93
CA VAL A 275 8.69 -11.11 -26.74
C VAL A 275 9.19 -12.54 -27.02
N MET A 276 8.64 -13.20 -28.06
CA MET A 276 8.97 -14.54 -28.46
C MET A 276 9.91 -14.62 -29.68
N ASP A 277 10.52 -13.52 -30.12
CA ASP A 277 11.47 -13.50 -31.22
C ASP A 277 12.72 -14.37 -30.96
N ALA A 278 13.05 -14.59 -29.68
CA ALA A 278 14.09 -15.49 -29.23
C ALA A 278 13.66 -16.20 -27.92
N ASP A 279 14.09 -17.44 -27.75
CA ASP A 279 13.96 -18.22 -26.50
C ASP A 279 15.21 -17.92 -25.64
N ASP A 280 15.21 -16.75 -25.01
CA ASP A 280 16.32 -16.17 -24.25
C ASP A 280 15.89 -15.72 -22.83
N ASP A 281 16.83 -15.17 -22.06
CA ASP A 281 16.60 -14.67 -20.70
C ASP A 281 15.49 -13.61 -20.65
N TYR A 282 15.31 -12.83 -21.74
CA TYR A 282 14.25 -11.84 -21.79
C TYR A 282 12.87 -12.51 -21.92
N PHE A 283 12.74 -13.54 -22.72
CA PHE A 283 11.50 -14.30 -22.81
C PHE A 283 11.18 -15.02 -21.50
N ASP A 284 12.19 -15.61 -20.82
CA ASP A 284 12.00 -16.18 -19.47
C ASP A 284 11.52 -15.14 -18.47
N LYS A 285 12.08 -13.93 -18.52
CA LYS A 285 11.63 -12.77 -17.72
C LYS A 285 10.18 -12.37 -18.03
N CYS A 286 9.73 -12.46 -19.30
CA CYS A 286 8.33 -12.22 -19.67
C CYS A 286 7.39 -13.27 -19.05
N LEU A 287 7.80 -14.54 -19.02
CA LEU A 287 7.04 -15.61 -18.36
C LEU A 287 6.95 -15.41 -16.84
N GLU A 288 8.01 -14.92 -16.20
CA GLU A 288 7.98 -14.50 -14.81
C GLU A 288 7.03 -13.29 -14.62
N GLY A 289 7.10 -12.31 -15.53
CA GLY A 289 6.19 -11.15 -15.57
C GLY A 289 4.71 -11.54 -15.69
N PHE A 290 4.41 -12.63 -16.39
CA PHE A 290 3.06 -13.20 -16.40
C PHE A 290 2.67 -13.75 -15.02
N ALA A 291 3.57 -14.47 -14.35
CA ALA A 291 3.31 -15.12 -13.06
C ALA A 291 3.21 -14.11 -11.88
N MET A 292 3.58 -12.84 -12.09
CA MET A 292 3.55 -11.80 -11.06
C MET A 292 2.15 -11.49 -10.49
N PHE A 293 1.07 -12.00 -11.09
CA PHE A 293 -0.27 -11.92 -10.51
C PHE A 293 -0.39 -12.70 -9.19
N ALA A 294 0.50 -13.66 -8.94
CA ALA A 294 0.51 -14.46 -7.72
C ALA A 294 1.39 -13.87 -6.61
N LEU A 295 2.24 -12.87 -6.90
CA LEU A 295 3.06 -12.20 -5.89
C LEU A 295 2.17 -11.66 -4.76
N ASN A 296 2.63 -11.78 -3.52
CA ASN A 296 1.86 -11.39 -2.34
C ASN A 296 0.43 -11.99 -2.33
N GLN A 297 0.26 -13.25 -2.74
CA GLN A 297 -1.01 -13.96 -2.92
C GLN A 297 -2.02 -13.22 -3.83
N GLY A 298 -1.53 -12.36 -4.73
CA GLY A 298 -2.37 -11.50 -5.57
C GLY A 298 -3.02 -10.32 -4.83
N GLU A 299 -2.71 -10.13 -3.57
CA GLU A 299 -3.22 -9.08 -2.70
C GLU A 299 -2.43 -7.78 -2.87
N VAL A 300 -2.36 -7.33 -4.11
CA VAL A 300 -1.63 -6.12 -4.54
C VAL A 300 -2.56 -5.22 -5.34
N CYS A 301 -2.64 -3.95 -4.96
CA CYS A 301 -3.50 -2.97 -5.66
C CYS A 301 -3.14 -2.81 -7.15
N THR A 302 -1.87 -3.01 -7.51
CA THR A 302 -1.39 -3.05 -8.91
C THR A 302 -1.25 -4.46 -9.47
N CYS A 303 -1.85 -5.47 -8.85
CA CYS A 303 -1.80 -6.84 -9.34
C CYS A 303 -2.06 -6.86 -10.87
N PRO A 304 -1.20 -7.50 -11.69
CA PRO A 304 -1.41 -7.63 -13.12
C PRO A 304 -2.51 -8.65 -13.43
N SER A 305 -3.73 -8.34 -12.97
CA SER A 305 -4.88 -9.24 -12.93
C SER A 305 -5.64 -9.36 -14.23
N ARG A 306 -5.31 -8.52 -15.24
CA ARG A 306 -5.75 -8.69 -16.65
C ARG A 306 -4.53 -8.87 -17.54
N VAL A 307 -4.38 -10.02 -18.15
CA VAL A 307 -3.30 -10.29 -19.10
C VAL A 307 -3.84 -10.23 -20.51
N LEU A 308 -3.17 -9.42 -21.34
CA LEU A 308 -3.45 -9.26 -22.76
C LEU A 308 -2.27 -9.84 -23.56
N ILE A 309 -2.52 -10.84 -24.39
CA ILE A 309 -1.50 -11.51 -25.20
C ILE A 309 -1.84 -11.30 -26.67
N GLN A 310 -0.85 -10.91 -27.48
CA GLN A 310 -1.09 -10.77 -28.93
C GLN A 310 -1.49 -12.11 -29.56
N GLU A 311 -2.52 -12.10 -30.41
CA GLU A 311 -3.13 -13.32 -30.97
C GLU A 311 -2.12 -14.26 -31.60
N SER A 312 -1.14 -13.69 -32.31
CA SER A 312 -0.12 -14.47 -33.05
C SER A 312 0.74 -15.39 -32.19
N ILE A 313 0.92 -15.07 -30.90
CA ILE A 313 1.76 -15.86 -29.99
C ILE A 313 0.96 -16.58 -28.88
N TYR A 314 -0.34 -16.38 -28.82
CA TYR A 314 -1.17 -16.77 -27.66
C TYR A 314 -0.95 -18.23 -27.25
N GLU A 315 -1.13 -19.20 -28.18
CA GLU A 315 -1.09 -20.62 -27.83
C GLU A 315 0.27 -21.06 -27.27
N LYS A 316 1.35 -20.61 -27.89
CA LYS A 316 2.72 -20.97 -27.46
C LYS A 316 3.10 -20.24 -26.16
N PHE A 317 2.69 -19.00 -26.02
CA PHE A 317 2.98 -18.21 -24.81
C PHE A 317 2.25 -18.77 -23.59
N ILE A 318 0.93 -19.03 -23.73
CA ILE A 318 0.12 -19.51 -22.60
C ILE A 318 0.55 -20.90 -22.13
N GLU A 319 0.95 -21.79 -23.05
CA GLU A 319 1.50 -23.10 -22.65
C GLU A 319 2.74 -22.97 -21.75
N ARG A 320 3.67 -22.08 -22.12
CA ARG A 320 4.88 -21.82 -21.34
C ARG A 320 4.55 -21.12 -20.00
N ALA A 321 3.65 -20.14 -20.03
CA ALA A 321 3.21 -19.40 -18.85
C ALA A 321 2.52 -20.31 -17.82
N LEU A 322 1.66 -21.23 -18.25
CA LEU A 322 0.99 -22.19 -17.36
C LEU A 322 1.98 -23.15 -16.68
N LYS A 323 3.07 -23.54 -17.36
CA LYS A 323 4.16 -24.31 -16.74
C LYS A 323 4.84 -23.52 -15.62
N ARG A 324 5.04 -22.20 -15.82
CA ARG A 324 5.58 -21.30 -14.79
C ARG A 324 4.63 -21.19 -13.59
N VAL A 325 3.33 -21.04 -13.83
CA VAL A 325 2.30 -20.98 -12.77
C VAL A 325 2.25 -22.29 -11.98
N ALA A 326 2.33 -23.44 -12.64
CA ALA A 326 2.33 -24.75 -11.99
C ALA A 326 3.55 -24.98 -11.08
N ALA A 327 4.64 -24.27 -11.32
CA ALA A 327 5.86 -24.34 -10.49
C ALA A 327 5.79 -23.49 -9.21
N ILE A 328 4.74 -22.68 -9.03
CA ILE A 328 4.56 -21.84 -7.83
C ILE A 328 4.30 -22.72 -6.60
N LYS A 329 5.20 -22.63 -5.64
CA LYS A 329 5.07 -23.36 -4.37
C LYS A 329 4.24 -22.56 -3.36
N GLN A 330 3.17 -23.17 -2.85
CA GLN A 330 2.34 -22.64 -1.78
C GLN A 330 2.46 -23.53 -0.54
N GLY A 331 2.55 -22.93 0.64
CA GLY A 331 2.73 -23.67 1.89
C GLY A 331 2.92 -22.75 3.10
N ASN A 332 3.67 -23.20 4.10
CA ASN A 332 4.01 -22.37 5.25
C ASN A 332 4.76 -21.11 4.82
N PRO A 333 4.20 -19.90 5.02
CA PRO A 333 4.84 -18.67 4.58
C PRO A 333 6.18 -18.36 5.27
N LEU A 334 6.45 -18.99 6.42
CA LEU A 334 7.72 -18.88 7.16
C LEU A 334 8.83 -19.78 6.59
N ASP A 335 8.51 -20.70 5.67
CA ASP A 335 9.50 -21.43 4.90
C ASP A 335 10.01 -20.57 3.74
N SER A 336 11.31 -20.34 3.67
CA SER A 336 11.94 -19.52 2.60
C SER A 336 11.73 -20.06 1.20
N SER A 337 11.39 -21.34 1.02
CA SER A 337 11.06 -21.95 -0.26
C SER A 337 9.62 -21.69 -0.72
N THR A 338 8.73 -21.26 0.18
CA THR A 338 7.35 -20.90 -0.14
C THR A 338 7.32 -19.62 -1.00
N MET A 339 6.61 -19.67 -2.12
CA MET A 339 6.52 -18.55 -3.08
C MET A 339 5.28 -17.69 -2.85
N ILE A 340 4.16 -18.30 -2.44
CA ILE A 340 2.94 -17.59 -2.04
C ILE A 340 2.37 -18.19 -0.76
N GLY A 341 1.77 -17.37 0.06
CA GLY A 341 1.22 -17.72 1.36
C GLY A 341 -0.31 -17.82 1.38
N ALA A 342 -0.89 -17.47 2.54
CA ALA A 342 -2.32 -17.46 2.79
C ALA A 342 -2.93 -16.08 2.48
N GLN A 343 -4.23 -16.03 2.14
CA GLN A 343 -5.00 -14.78 2.01
C GLN A 343 -5.16 -14.14 3.39
N ALA A 344 -5.18 -12.82 3.46
CA ALA A 344 -5.09 -12.08 4.72
C ALA A 344 -6.25 -12.33 5.71
N SER A 345 -7.40 -12.80 5.25
CA SER A 345 -8.56 -13.07 6.12
C SER A 345 -9.52 -14.09 5.53
N GLN A 346 -10.40 -14.63 6.37
CA GLN A 346 -11.51 -15.50 5.96
C GLN A 346 -12.45 -14.80 4.97
N GLU A 347 -12.77 -13.54 5.24
CA GLU A 347 -13.61 -12.71 4.35
C GLU A 347 -12.98 -12.57 2.96
N GLN A 348 -11.68 -12.34 2.89
CA GLN A 348 -10.96 -12.22 1.62
C GLN A 348 -10.91 -13.57 0.88
N LEU A 349 -10.70 -14.68 1.58
CA LEU A 349 -10.81 -16.02 1.01
C LEU A 349 -12.17 -16.24 0.37
N GLU A 350 -13.26 -15.96 1.10
CA GLU A 350 -14.64 -16.13 0.62
C GLU A 350 -14.94 -15.25 -0.58
N LYS A 351 -14.49 -14.00 -0.56
CA LYS A 351 -14.59 -13.09 -1.70
C LYS A 351 -13.93 -13.68 -2.94
N ILE A 352 -12.68 -14.16 -2.83
CA ILE A 352 -11.97 -14.75 -3.96
C ILE A 352 -12.71 -15.96 -4.51
N LEU A 353 -13.12 -16.89 -3.65
CA LEU A 353 -13.87 -18.08 -4.06
C LEU A 353 -15.17 -17.72 -4.79
N SER A 354 -15.88 -16.69 -4.32
CA SER A 354 -17.08 -16.20 -5.00
C SER A 354 -16.80 -15.71 -6.43
N TYR A 355 -15.65 -15.06 -6.66
CA TYR A 355 -15.25 -14.63 -8.01
C TYR A 355 -14.81 -15.79 -8.90
N LEU A 356 -14.27 -16.89 -8.34
CA LEU A 356 -14.00 -18.09 -9.11
C LEU A 356 -15.31 -18.69 -9.67
N ASP A 357 -16.37 -18.65 -8.87
CA ASP A 357 -17.69 -19.09 -9.31
C ASP A 357 -18.33 -18.13 -10.32
N ILE A 358 -18.22 -16.82 -10.11
CA ILE A 358 -18.69 -15.80 -11.06
C ILE A 358 -18.02 -16.01 -12.43
N GLY A 359 -16.69 -16.21 -12.47
CA GLY A 359 -15.98 -16.45 -13.71
C GLY A 359 -16.52 -17.67 -14.47
N ARG A 360 -16.76 -18.79 -13.79
CA ARG A 360 -17.36 -19.98 -14.40
C ARG A 360 -18.79 -19.74 -14.89
N GLN A 361 -19.61 -19.02 -14.11
CA GLN A 361 -21.00 -18.72 -14.47
C GLN A 361 -21.08 -17.79 -15.69
N GLU A 362 -20.12 -16.89 -15.87
CA GLU A 362 -20.02 -16.05 -17.06
C GLU A 362 -19.40 -16.75 -18.27
N GLY A 363 -19.00 -18.02 -18.13
CA GLY A 363 -18.47 -18.84 -19.22
C GLY A 363 -16.97 -18.67 -19.45
N ALA A 364 -16.22 -18.15 -18.48
CA ALA A 364 -14.75 -18.12 -18.56
C ALA A 364 -14.18 -19.54 -18.43
N GLU A 365 -13.18 -19.84 -19.26
CA GLU A 365 -12.44 -21.11 -19.21
C GLU A 365 -11.40 -21.08 -18.10
N VAL A 366 -11.36 -22.10 -17.24
CA VAL A 366 -10.32 -22.26 -16.19
C VAL A 366 -9.11 -22.97 -16.82
N LEU A 367 -8.00 -22.26 -17.00
CA LEU A 367 -6.76 -22.83 -17.54
C LEU A 367 -5.87 -23.42 -16.45
N ALA A 368 -5.95 -22.91 -15.22
CA ALA A 368 -5.22 -23.43 -14.05
C ALA A 368 -5.93 -23.01 -12.75
N GLY A 369 -5.75 -23.79 -11.68
CA GLY A 369 -6.28 -23.49 -10.34
C GLY A 369 -7.81 -23.58 -10.28
N GLY A 370 -8.45 -22.51 -9.79
CA GLY A 370 -9.91 -22.38 -9.72
C GLY A 370 -10.52 -22.93 -8.45
N GLU A 371 -9.74 -23.18 -7.39
CA GLU A 371 -10.22 -23.78 -6.15
C GLU A 371 -9.44 -23.33 -4.91
N ARG A 372 -10.02 -23.56 -3.74
CA ARG A 372 -9.31 -23.44 -2.47
C ARG A 372 -8.16 -24.47 -2.43
N ASN A 373 -7.03 -24.11 -1.84
CA ASN A 373 -5.91 -24.99 -1.62
C ASN A 373 -5.80 -25.37 -0.13
N THR A 374 -6.57 -26.36 0.31
CA THR A 374 -6.49 -26.84 1.68
C THR A 374 -5.11 -27.46 1.95
N GLN A 375 -4.40 -26.90 2.90
CA GLN A 375 -3.12 -27.40 3.36
C GLN A 375 -3.33 -28.53 4.38
N ALA A 376 -2.24 -29.22 4.75
CA ALA A 376 -2.27 -30.30 5.74
C ALA A 376 -1.69 -29.87 7.10
N GLY A 377 -2.01 -30.61 8.15
CA GLY A 377 -1.44 -30.40 9.49
C GLY A 377 -1.83 -29.07 10.11
N ASP A 378 -0.85 -28.38 10.71
CA ASP A 378 -1.08 -27.10 11.40
C ASP A 378 -1.60 -25.97 10.46
N LEU A 379 -1.53 -26.15 9.15
CA LEU A 379 -1.99 -25.19 8.15
C LEU A 379 -3.41 -25.44 7.66
N GLU A 380 -4.08 -26.51 8.08
CA GLU A 380 -5.39 -26.95 7.54
C GLU A 380 -6.50 -25.88 7.63
N GLY A 381 -6.50 -25.11 8.73
CA GLY A 381 -7.43 -24.01 8.95
C GLY A 381 -7.10 -22.71 8.18
N GLY A 382 -5.95 -22.66 7.51
CA GLY A 382 -5.46 -21.46 6.84
C GLY A 382 -6.22 -21.08 5.56
N TYR A 383 -5.99 -19.87 5.09
CA TYR A 383 -6.78 -19.23 4.03
C TYR A 383 -6.06 -19.27 2.67
N TYR A 384 -5.90 -20.47 2.10
CA TYR A 384 -5.11 -20.67 0.88
C TYR A 384 -6.01 -20.85 -0.36
N VAL A 385 -5.64 -20.18 -1.47
CA VAL A 385 -6.26 -20.32 -2.80
C VAL A 385 -5.19 -20.66 -3.82
N ARG A 386 -5.45 -21.61 -4.71
CA ARG A 386 -4.53 -21.94 -5.82
C ARG A 386 -4.40 -20.76 -6.78
N PRO A 387 -3.18 -20.45 -7.26
CA PRO A 387 -3.03 -19.52 -8.38
C PRO A 387 -3.93 -19.92 -9.53
N THR A 388 -4.78 -18.99 -9.95
CA THR A 388 -5.86 -19.26 -10.90
C THR A 388 -5.71 -18.45 -12.17
N VAL A 389 -5.83 -19.09 -13.31
CA VAL A 389 -5.79 -18.48 -14.63
C VAL A 389 -7.11 -18.75 -15.35
N PHE A 390 -7.85 -17.69 -15.67
CA PHE A 390 -9.03 -17.73 -16.51
C PHE A 390 -8.73 -17.22 -17.91
N LYS A 391 -9.36 -17.81 -18.94
CA LYS A 391 -9.47 -17.26 -20.28
C LYS A 391 -10.88 -16.74 -20.51
N GLY A 392 -11.01 -15.54 -21.03
CA GLY A 392 -12.32 -14.92 -21.27
C GLY A 392 -12.21 -13.65 -22.10
N ASN A 393 -13.12 -12.73 -21.88
CA ASN A 393 -13.16 -11.44 -22.58
C ASN A 393 -13.33 -10.26 -21.60
N ASN A 394 -12.93 -9.06 -22.04
CA ASN A 394 -12.85 -7.87 -21.20
C ASN A 394 -14.21 -7.40 -20.62
N LYS A 395 -15.35 -7.94 -21.07
CA LYS A 395 -16.69 -7.56 -20.56
C LYS A 395 -17.12 -8.38 -19.35
N MET A 396 -16.46 -9.47 -19.05
CA MET A 396 -16.73 -10.30 -17.88
C MET A 396 -16.35 -9.58 -16.59
N ARG A 397 -17.07 -9.83 -15.50
CA ARG A 397 -16.82 -9.23 -14.18
C ARG A 397 -15.41 -9.52 -13.68
N ILE A 398 -14.90 -10.72 -13.93
CA ILE A 398 -13.52 -11.10 -13.55
C ILE A 398 -12.45 -10.26 -14.25
N PHE A 399 -12.76 -9.56 -15.37
CA PHE A 399 -11.90 -8.60 -16.04
C PHE A 399 -12.12 -7.16 -15.59
N GLN A 400 -13.27 -6.83 -15.03
CA GLN A 400 -13.64 -5.45 -14.69
C GLN A 400 -13.57 -5.16 -13.19
N GLU A 401 -13.84 -6.15 -12.34
CA GLU A 401 -13.91 -6.00 -10.89
C GLU A 401 -12.63 -6.48 -10.21
N GLU A 402 -12.24 -5.82 -9.13
CA GLU A 402 -11.04 -6.16 -8.36
C GLU A 402 -11.29 -7.37 -7.46
N ILE A 403 -10.66 -8.50 -7.78
CA ILE A 403 -10.75 -9.75 -6.99
C ILE A 403 -9.85 -9.68 -5.76
N PHE A 404 -8.66 -9.12 -5.92
CA PHE A 404 -7.63 -8.97 -4.89
C PHE A 404 -7.14 -10.31 -4.32
N GLY A 405 -6.78 -11.22 -5.21
CA GLY A 405 -6.26 -12.56 -4.91
C GLY A 405 -5.44 -13.10 -6.07
N PRO A 406 -4.91 -14.33 -5.97
CA PRO A 406 -4.01 -14.90 -6.97
C PRO A 406 -4.80 -15.40 -8.21
N VAL A 407 -5.54 -14.48 -8.82
CA VAL A 407 -6.44 -14.74 -9.96
C VAL A 407 -6.12 -13.78 -11.08
N VAL A 408 -5.83 -14.32 -12.26
CA VAL A 408 -5.58 -13.56 -13.48
C VAL A 408 -6.57 -13.96 -14.58
N SER A 409 -7.06 -12.95 -15.30
CA SER A 409 -7.96 -13.13 -16.45
C SER A 409 -7.21 -12.79 -17.74
N VAL A 410 -7.16 -13.73 -18.67
CA VAL A 410 -6.38 -13.66 -19.92
C VAL A 410 -7.31 -13.49 -21.11
N THR A 411 -6.98 -12.53 -21.97
CA THR A 411 -7.62 -12.33 -23.28
C THR A 411 -6.58 -12.02 -24.34
N THR A 412 -6.96 -12.05 -25.61
CA THR A 412 -6.08 -11.71 -26.73
C THR A 412 -6.35 -10.31 -27.27
N PHE A 413 -5.40 -9.78 -28.04
CA PHE A 413 -5.54 -8.54 -28.81
C PHE A 413 -4.85 -8.70 -30.18
N LYS A 414 -5.23 -7.88 -31.15
CA LYS A 414 -4.75 -7.95 -32.54
C LYS A 414 -3.51 -7.10 -32.77
N ASP A 415 -3.57 -5.83 -32.39
CA ASP A 415 -2.55 -4.81 -32.65
C ASP A 415 -2.46 -3.79 -31.50
N GLU A 416 -1.57 -2.79 -31.62
CA GLU A 416 -1.37 -1.76 -30.60
C GLU A 416 -2.67 -1.00 -30.25
N ALA A 417 -3.51 -0.71 -31.25
CA ALA A 417 -4.75 0.04 -31.03
C ALA A 417 -5.77 -0.77 -30.24
N ASP A 418 -5.91 -2.05 -30.56
CA ASP A 418 -6.80 -2.97 -29.86
C ASP A 418 -6.30 -3.23 -28.42
N ALA A 419 -5.00 -3.47 -28.24
CA ALA A 419 -4.39 -3.60 -26.92
C ALA A 419 -4.67 -2.39 -26.04
N LEU A 420 -4.51 -1.18 -26.59
CA LEU A 420 -4.74 0.07 -25.88
C LEU A 420 -6.22 0.26 -25.54
N ALA A 421 -7.13 -0.06 -26.45
CA ALA A 421 -8.56 0.02 -26.23
C ALA A 421 -8.99 -0.89 -25.07
N ILE A 422 -8.54 -2.17 -25.07
CA ILE A 422 -8.82 -3.12 -23.99
C ILE A 422 -8.18 -2.68 -22.67
N ALA A 423 -6.92 -2.24 -22.71
CA ALA A 423 -6.19 -1.82 -21.50
C ALA A 423 -6.90 -0.67 -20.77
N ASN A 424 -7.40 0.32 -21.54
CA ASN A 424 -8.05 1.51 -20.99
C ASN A 424 -9.53 1.33 -20.67
N ASP A 425 -10.18 0.24 -21.11
CA ASP A 425 -11.60 -0.06 -20.87
C ASP A 425 -11.80 -0.66 -19.47
N THR A 426 -11.67 0.18 -18.47
CA THR A 426 -11.87 -0.13 -17.05
C THR A 426 -12.12 1.15 -16.26
N LEU A 427 -12.78 1.04 -15.10
CA LEU A 427 -12.95 2.13 -14.13
C LEU A 427 -11.63 2.55 -13.48
N TYR A 428 -10.64 1.67 -13.48
CA TYR A 428 -9.38 1.82 -12.77
C TYR A 428 -8.28 2.40 -13.68
N GLY A 429 -7.19 2.82 -13.03
CA GLY A 429 -6.02 3.35 -13.70
C GLY A 429 -4.83 3.43 -12.74
N LEU A 430 -4.56 2.37 -11.93
CA LEU A 430 -3.48 2.39 -10.97
C LEU A 430 -2.14 2.01 -11.61
N GLY A 431 -2.05 0.80 -12.13
CA GLY A 431 -0.85 0.27 -12.75
C GLY A 431 -1.08 -0.38 -14.11
N ALA A 432 0.00 -0.59 -14.85
CA ALA A 432 0.02 -1.38 -16.08
C ALA A 432 1.41 -1.96 -16.33
N GLY A 433 1.46 -3.13 -16.96
CA GLY A 433 2.69 -3.76 -17.48
C GLY A 433 2.70 -3.81 -18.99
N LEU A 434 3.88 -3.65 -19.57
CA LEU A 434 4.10 -3.67 -21.01
C LEU A 434 5.39 -4.42 -21.32
N TRP A 435 5.29 -5.44 -22.19
CA TRP A 435 6.39 -6.30 -22.55
C TRP A 435 6.57 -6.29 -24.07
N THR A 436 7.69 -5.77 -24.52
CA THR A 436 8.08 -5.65 -25.94
C THR A 436 9.57 -5.42 -26.06
N ARG A 437 10.16 -5.90 -27.15
CA ARG A 437 11.56 -5.60 -27.52
C ARG A 437 11.68 -4.28 -28.28
N ASP A 438 10.56 -3.72 -28.79
CA ASP A 438 10.53 -2.45 -29.51
C ASP A 438 10.43 -1.24 -28.55
N GLY A 439 11.53 -0.51 -28.42
CA GLY A 439 11.61 0.69 -27.58
C GLY A 439 10.65 1.82 -28.01
N SER A 440 10.36 1.93 -29.32
CA SER A 440 9.40 2.93 -29.83
C SER A 440 7.98 2.58 -29.45
N ARG A 441 7.60 1.31 -29.55
CA ARG A 441 6.31 0.78 -29.05
C ARG A 441 6.19 0.98 -27.53
N ALA A 442 7.24 0.63 -26.81
CA ALA A 442 7.29 0.81 -25.36
C ALA A 442 6.97 2.25 -24.95
N PHE A 443 7.55 3.23 -25.63
CA PHE A 443 7.31 4.65 -25.34
C PHE A 443 5.88 5.09 -25.73
N ARG A 444 5.41 4.75 -26.96
CA ARG A 444 4.05 5.12 -27.43
C ARG A 444 2.97 4.55 -26.53
N MET A 445 3.03 3.26 -26.27
CA MET A 445 2.04 2.54 -25.43
C MET A 445 2.10 3.02 -23.99
N GLY A 446 3.30 3.15 -23.42
CA GLY A 446 3.47 3.64 -22.05
C GLY A 446 2.87 5.02 -21.82
N ARG A 447 2.90 5.91 -22.84
CA ARG A 447 2.27 7.22 -22.77
C ARG A 447 0.74 7.20 -22.97
N ALA A 448 0.23 6.24 -23.72
CA ALA A 448 -1.18 6.16 -24.09
C ALA A 448 -2.04 5.39 -23.07
N ILE A 449 -1.43 4.51 -22.28
CA ILE A 449 -2.11 3.78 -21.22
C ILE A 449 -2.53 4.73 -20.10
N GLN A 450 -3.81 4.68 -19.70
CA GLN A 450 -4.39 5.52 -18.67
C GLN A 450 -4.17 4.93 -17.27
N ALA A 451 -2.92 4.86 -16.84
CA ALA A 451 -2.51 4.41 -15.51
C ALA A 451 -1.47 5.36 -14.91
N GLY A 452 -1.47 5.50 -13.59
CA GLY A 452 -0.53 6.37 -12.90
C GLY A 452 0.89 5.80 -12.85
N ARG A 453 1.04 4.47 -12.89
CA ARG A 453 2.32 3.78 -13.01
C ARG A 453 2.28 2.79 -14.18
N VAL A 454 3.23 2.91 -15.11
CA VAL A 454 3.43 1.95 -16.19
C VAL A 454 4.84 1.37 -16.08
N TRP A 455 4.93 0.06 -15.99
CA TRP A 455 6.19 -0.68 -16.03
C TRP A 455 6.41 -1.21 -17.44
N THR A 456 7.59 -1.03 -17.97
CA THR A 456 8.00 -1.61 -19.25
C THR A 456 9.13 -2.61 -19.02
N ASN A 457 8.93 -3.85 -19.46
CA ASN A 457 9.89 -4.93 -19.31
C ASN A 457 10.32 -5.22 -17.87
N CYS A 458 9.46 -4.87 -16.92
CA CYS A 458 9.55 -5.17 -15.49
C CYS A 458 8.16 -5.06 -14.88
N TYR A 459 8.01 -5.45 -13.60
CA TYR A 459 6.79 -5.26 -12.83
C TYR A 459 7.11 -5.18 -11.33
N HIS A 460 6.22 -4.60 -10.50
CA HIS A 460 6.33 -4.53 -9.03
C HIS A 460 7.62 -3.87 -8.50
N LEU A 461 8.17 -2.88 -9.21
CA LEU A 461 9.26 -2.06 -8.69
C LEU A 461 8.70 -0.76 -8.09
N TYR A 462 8.99 -0.52 -6.80
CA TYR A 462 8.46 0.61 -6.03
C TYR A 462 9.57 1.46 -5.38
N PRO A 463 10.50 2.02 -6.14
CA PRO A 463 11.55 2.85 -5.56
C PRO A 463 10.96 4.13 -4.96
N ALA A 464 11.47 4.55 -3.79
CA ALA A 464 10.95 5.69 -3.04
C ALA A 464 10.96 7.02 -3.84
N HIS A 465 11.88 7.15 -4.80
CA HIS A 465 12.03 8.35 -5.64
C HIS A 465 11.15 8.36 -6.90
N ALA A 466 10.29 7.36 -7.10
CA ALA A 466 9.37 7.31 -8.24
C ALA A 466 7.93 7.48 -7.78
N ALA A 467 7.23 8.48 -8.31
CA ALA A 467 5.85 8.79 -7.94
C ALA A 467 4.92 7.61 -8.20
N PHE A 468 4.02 7.35 -7.26
CA PHE A 468 3.01 6.30 -7.33
C PHE A 468 1.61 6.88 -7.09
N GLY A 469 0.60 6.38 -7.78
CA GLY A 469 -0.79 6.79 -7.56
C GLY A 469 -1.66 6.54 -8.78
N GLY A 470 -2.97 6.59 -8.58
CA GLY A 470 -3.96 6.19 -9.57
C GLY A 470 -4.44 7.32 -10.49
N TYR A 471 -4.92 6.91 -11.67
CA TYR A 471 -5.82 7.65 -12.54
C TYR A 471 -7.26 7.18 -12.26
N LYS A 472 -8.25 7.87 -12.80
CA LYS A 472 -9.67 7.50 -12.73
C LYS A 472 -10.11 7.21 -11.29
N GLN A 473 -10.72 6.02 -11.04
CA GLN A 473 -11.21 5.66 -9.71
C GLN A 473 -10.17 4.90 -8.86
N SER A 474 -8.92 4.88 -9.28
CA SER A 474 -7.83 4.27 -8.51
C SER A 474 -7.17 5.23 -7.51
N GLY A 475 -7.57 6.50 -7.47
CA GLY A 475 -7.10 7.36 -6.40
C GLY A 475 -6.98 8.84 -6.75
N ILE A 476 -6.58 9.61 -5.72
CA ILE A 476 -6.35 11.05 -5.75
C ILE A 476 -5.03 11.36 -5.05
N GLY A 477 -4.17 12.12 -5.69
CA GLY A 477 -2.84 12.43 -5.17
C GLY A 477 -1.78 11.44 -5.63
N ARG A 478 -0.61 11.51 -4.99
CA ARG A 478 0.52 10.62 -5.25
C ARG A 478 1.18 10.24 -3.95
N GLU A 479 1.68 9.00 -3.90
CA GLU A 479 2.59 8.49 -2.89
C GLU A 479 4.02 8.49 -3.45
N ASN A 480 5.02 8.42 -2.58
CA ASN A 480 6.44 8.43 -2.94
C ASN A 480 6.88 9.69 -3.69
N HIS A 481 8.17 9.73 -4.11
CA HIS A 481 8.76 10.90 -4.73
C HIS A 481 8.69 12.15 -3.82
N LYS A 482 9.59 13.12 -4.00
CA LYS A 482 9.60 14.37 -3.23
C LYS A 482 8.27 15.14 -3.27
N MET A 483 7.47 14.97 -4.34
CA MET A 483 6.15 15.61 -4.46
C MET A 483 5.17 15.19 -3.37
N MET A 484 5.43 14.06 -2.66
CA MET A 484 4.58 13.64 -1.53
C MET A 484 4.63 14.65 -0.37
N LEU A 485 5.72 15.42 -0.22
CA LEU A 485 5.80 16.47 0.79
C LEU A 485 4.74 17.54 0.58
N ASP A 486 4.37 17.86 -0.67
CA ASP A 486 3.32 18.84 -1.00
C ASP A 486 1.94 18.43 -0.45
N HIS A 487 1.72 17.13 -0.25
CA HIS A 487 0.49 16.61 0.35
C HIS A 487 0.48 16.67 1.89
N TYR A 488 1.63 16.96 2.53
CA TYR A 488 1.77 17.07 3.99
C TYR A 488 2.20 18.46 4.44
N GLN A 489 2.23 19.42 3.52
CA GLN A 489 2.61 20.80 3.76
C GLN A 489 1.60 21.75 3.10
N GLN A 490 1.63 23.00 3.52
CA GLN A 490 0.96 24.10 2.86
C GLN A 490 1.98 25.20 2.55
N THR A 491 1.83 25.83 1.38
CA THR A 491 2.69 26.93 0.98
C THR A 491 2.15 28.23 1.54
N LYS A 492 2.98 28.94 2.31
CA LYS A 492 2.69 30.31 2.72
C LYS A 492 3.43 31.29 1.81
N ASN A 493 2.70 32.27 1.30
CA ASN A 493 3.30 33.45 0.69
C ASN A 493 3.37 34.57 1.74
N LEU A 494 4.59 35.08 1.96
CA LEU A 494 4.82 36.30 2.74
C LEU A 494 5.26 37.38 1.78
N LEU A 495 4.39 38.37 1.53
CA LEU A 495 4.66 39.54 0.72
C LEU A 495 5.15 40.67 1.61
N VAL A 496 6.38 41.15 1.39
CA VAL A 496 7.00 42.19 2.22
C VAL A 496 7.43 43.34 1.35
N SER A 497 6.90 44.52 1.65
CA SER A 497 7.41 45.80 1.12
C SER A 497 8.38 46.44 2.11
N TYR A 498 9.55 46.82 1.64
CA TYR A 498 10.54 47.56 2.37
C TYR A 498 10.44 49.09 2.12
N SER A 499 9.47 49.52 1.29
CA SER A 499 9.24 50.92 0.98
C SER A 499 8.63 51.63 2.18
N PRO A 500 9.18 52.81 2.59
CA PRO A 500 8.58 53.63 3.62
C PRO A 500 7.45 54.55 3.10
N LYS A 501 7.18 54.53 1.78
CA LYS A 501 6.21 55.42 1.15
C LYS A 501 4.77 54.97 1.44
N ALA A 502 3.87 55.94 1.55
CA ALA A 502 2.43 55.66 1.62
C ALA A 502 1.96 54.89 0.37
N LEU A 503 0.98 54.00 0.55
CA LEU A 503 0.41 53.19 -0.53
C LEU A 503 -0.34 54.03 -1.59
N GLY A 504 -0.79 55.25 -1.25
CA GLY A 504 -1.42 56.19 -2.18
C GLY A 504 -2.87 55.90 -2.53
N PHE A 505 -3.56 55.10 -1.75
CA PHE A 505 -4.99 54.78 -1.98
C PHE A 505 -5.95 55.69 -1.21
N PHE A 506 -5.51 56.33 -0.17
CA PHE A 506 -6.33 57.17 0.68
C PHE A 506 -5.64 58.49 1.08
#